data_54b3afc0087fa99f4136cd383fc0753e
#
_entry.id   54b3afc0087fa99f4136cd383fc0753e
#
_cell.length_a   1.000
_cell.length_b   1.000
_cell.length_c   1.000
_cell.angle_alpha   90.00
_cell.angle_beta   90.00
_cell.angle_gamma   90.00
#
_symmetry.space_group_name_H-M   'P 1'
#
loop_
_entity.id
_entity.type
_entity.pdbx_description
1 polymer ?
#
loop_
_entity_poly.entity_id
_entity_poly.type
_entity_poly.pdbx_seq_one_letter_code
_entity_poly.pdbx_strand_id
1 'polypeptide(L)'
;MVQEAQGSKAPVQRIVDRAARVFVPTVAAIALLTFCVWWTVGGNAALPHAILSAVAVLVIACPCAMGLATPTALMVGIGKAAQKQILIKDASALENLHKIQALVVDKTGTLTIPNPNIDFTRPTDIPLEERETLKPNAKEAIAQLQSAGIEVYMMSGDKEEAARYWAAEAGIRNYRSKV
;
A
#
# COMPACT_ATOMS: atom_id res chain seq x y z
N MET A 1 -1.57 8.42 -14.68
CA MET A 1 -1.61 8.17 -13.23
C MET A 1 -2.15 6.79 -12.85
N VAL A 2 -3.39 6.40 -13.15
CA VAL A 2 -3.87 5.03 -12.81
C VAL A 2 -3.10 3.95 -13.57
N GLN A 3 -2.75 4.17 -14.83
CA GLN A 3 -1.91 3.25 -15.62
C GLN A 3 -0.47 3.14 -15.09
N GLU A 4 0.11 4.20 -14.55
CA GLU A 4 1.45 4.18 -13.95
C GLU A 4 1.48 3.39 -12.65
N ALA A 5 0.45 3.53 -11.82
CA ALA A 5 0.31 2.72 -10.59
C ALA A 5 0.12 1.23 -10.89
N GLN A 6 -0.55 0.90 -12.00
CA GLN A 6 -0.72 -0.49 -12.45
C GLN A 6 0.57 -1.10 -13.03
N GLY A 7 1.49 -0.26 -13.52
CA GLY A 7 2.79 -0.69 -14.05
C GLY A 7 3.89 -0.87 -13.01
N SER A 8 3.73 -0.34 -11.79
CA SER A 8 4.70 -0.49 -10.71
C SER A 8 4.63 -1.89 -10.10
N LYS A 9 5.73 -2.64 -10.18
CA LYS A 9 5.81 -3.97 -9.53
C LYS A 9 5.88 -3.81 -8.01
N ALA A 10 4.89 -4.34 -7.31
CA ALA A 10 4.88 -4.39 -5.86
C ALA A 10 6.11 -5.16 -5.31
N PRO A 11 6.67 -4.77 -4.15
CA PRO A 11 7.80 -5.46 -3.53
C PRO A 11 7.59 -6.96 -3.36
N VAL A 12 6.38 -7.39 -2.99
CA VAL A 12 6.03 -8.81 -2.86
C VAL A 12 6.15 -9.56 -4.20
N GLN A 13 5.82 -8.92 -5.31
CA GLN A 13 5.95 -9.53 -6.64
C GLN A 13 7.42 -9.82 -6.98
N ARG A 14 8.35 -8.96 -6.57
CA ARG A 14 9.80 -9.21 -6.74
C ARG A 14 10.29 -10.42 -5.94
N ILE A 15 9.70 -10.68 -4.77
CA ILE A 15 10.02 -11.86 -3.96
C ILE A 15 9.53 -13.12 -4.67
N VAL A 16 8.31 -13.11 -5.18
CA VAL A 16 7.74 -14.22 -5.96
C VAL A 16 8.56 -14.49 -7.21
N ASP A 17 8.93 -13.43 -7.97
CA ASP A 17 9.76 -13.55 -9.18
C ASP A 17 11.16 -14.13 -8.86
N ARG A 18 11.72 -13.79 -7.70
CA ARG A 18 13.01 -14.34 -7.24
C ARG A 18 12.89 -15.82 -6.85
N ALA A 19 11.84 -16.18 -6.13
CA ALA A 19 11.57 -17.56 -5.77
C ALA A 19 11.33 -18.41 -7.03
N ALA A 20 10.57 -17.91 -7.99
CA ALA A 20 10.27 -18.60 -9.24
C ALA A 20 11.54 -18.88 -10.07
N ARG A 21 12.52 -17.98 -10.06
CA ARG A 21 13.81 -18.20 -10.78
C ARG A 21 14.59 -19.40 -10.31
N VAL A 22 14.47 -19.80 -9.05
CA VAL A 22 15.12 -20.99 -8.51
C VAL A 22 14.18 -22.19 -8.61
N PHE A 23 12.91 -21.99 -8.28
CA PHE A 23 11.92 -23.03 -8.20
C PHE A 23 11.62 -23.66 -9.57
N VAL A 24 11.43 -22.85 -10.62
CA VAL A 24 11.08 -23.36 -11.96
C VAL A 24 12.16 -24.28 -12.54
N PRO A 25 13.46 -23.94 -12.57
CA PRO A 25 14.47 -24.85 -13.06
C PRO A 25 14.62 -26.10 -12.19
N THR A 26 14.41 -26.00 -10.87
CA THR A 26 14.45 -27.15 -9.96
C THR A 26 13.33 -28.14 -10.28
N VAL A 27 12.10 -27.67 -10.44
CA VAL A 27 10.96 -28.50 -10.81
C VAL A 27 11.13 -29.10 -12.20
N ALA A 28 11.66 -28.34 -13.16
CA ALA A 28 11.97 -28.86 -14.49
C ALA A 28 13.00 -30.01 -14.45
N ALA A 29 14.04 -29.88 -13.61
CA ALA A 29 15.00 -30.94 -13.41
C ALA A 29 14.38 -32.19 -12.78
N ILE A 30 13.51 -32.04 -11.78
CA ILE A 30 12.77 -33.16 -11.16
C ILE A 30 11.84 -33.83 -12.17
N ALA A 31 11.13 -33.07 -12.99
CA ALA A 31 10.26 -33.61 -14.02
C ALA A 31 11.06 -34.41 -15.06
N LEU A 32 12.22 -33.92 -15.46
CA LEU A 32 13.12 -34.62 -16.36
C LEU A 32 13.64 -35.94 -15.75
N LEU A 33 14.07 -35.89 -14.49
CA LEU A 33 14.47 -37.09 -13.75
C LEU A 33 13.33 -38.10 -13.66
N THR A 34 12.13 -37.67 -13.34
CA THR A 34 10.94 -38.51 -13.27
C THR A 34 10.70 -39.17 -14.61
N PHE A 35 10.77 -38.43 -15.69
CA PHE A 35 10.63 -38.96 -17.06
C PHE A 35 11.70 -40.03 -17.35
N CYS A 36 12.98 -39.74 -17.08
CA CYS A 36 14.08 -40.65 -17.33
C CYS A 36 13.94 -41.96 -16.53
N VAL A 37 13.56 -41.89 -15.26
CA VAL A 37 13.39 -43.06 -14.38
C VAL A 37 12.28 -43.96 -14.93
N TRP A 38 11.09 -43.41 -15.25
CA TRP A 38 10.01 -44.21 -15.78
C TRP A 38 10.33 -44.81 -17.13
N TRP A 39 11.05 -44.11 -18.00
CA TRP A 39 11.44 -44.61 -19.30
C TRP A 39 12.47 -45.73 -19.22
N THR A 40 13.47 -45.61 -18.32
CA THR A 40 14.51 -46.62 -18.18
C THR A 40 14.02 -47.91 -17.48
N VAL A 41 13.15 -47.77 -16.46
CA VAL A 41 12.62 -48.89 -15.69
C VAL A 41 11.52 -49.64 -16.47
N GLY A 42 10.64 -48.91 -17.18
CA GLY A 42 9.49 -49.48 -17.86
C GLY A 42 9.65 -49.72 -19.36
N GLY A 43 10.77 -49.30 -19.96
CA GLY A 43 11.03 -49.43 -21.38
C GLY A 43 10.04 -48.67 -22.27
N ASN A 44 9.96 -49.04 -23.56
CA ASN A 44 9.10 -48.35 -24.53
C ASN A 44 7.59 -48.43 -24.22
N ALA A 45 7.14 -49.47 -23.51
CA ALA A 45 5.74 -49.62 -23.10
C ALA A 45 5.33 -48.61 -21.99
N ALA A 46 6.28 -48.08 -21.22
CA ALA A 46 6.02 -47.13 -20.17
C ALA A 46 6.13 -45.65 -20.61
N LEU A 47 6.40 -45.38 -21.89
CA LEU A 47 6.51 -44.04 -22.43
C LEU A 47 5.30 -43.15 -22.10
N PRO A 48 4.03 -43.60 -22.23
CA PRO A 48 2.89 -42.77 -21.84
C PRO A 48 2.88 -42.43 -20.35
N HIS A 49 3.25 -43.38 -19.50
CA HIS A 49 3.39 -43.13 -18.04
C HIS A 49 4.52 -42.17 -17.70
N ALA A 50 5.65 -42.27 -18.37
CA ALA A 50 6.79 -41.38 -18.19
C ALA A 50 6.41 -39.93 -18.52
N ILE A 51 5.73 -39.72 -19.65
CA ILE A 51 5.24 -38.40 -20.07
C ILE A 51 4.20 -37.87 -19.09
N LEU A 52 3.21 -38.67 -18.73
CA LEU A 52 2.13 -38.26 -17.84
C LEU A 52 2.67 -37.85 -16.45
N SER A 53 3.59 -38.66 -15.91
CA SER A 53 4.22 -38.37 -14.62
C SER A 53 5.06 -37.08 -14.64
N ALA A 54 5.83 -36.85 -15.70
CA ALA A 54 6.62 -35.63 -15.85
C ALA A 54 5.73 -34.39 -15.98
N VAL A 55 4.68 -34.47 -16.78
CA VAL A 55 3.68 -33.40 -16.93
C VAL A 55 2.96 -33.14 -15.62
N ALA A 56 2.57 -34.18 -14.87
CA ALA A 56 1.93 -34.04 -13.57
C ALA A 56 2.84 -33.27 -12.58
N VAL A 57 4.14 -33.57 -12.53
CA VAL A 57 5.11 -32.84 -11.70
C VAL A 57 5.12 -31.34 -12.08
N LEU A 58 5.20 -31.03 -13.37
CA LEU A 58 5.24 -29.64 -13.85
C LEU A 58 3.95 -28.86 -13.51
N VAL A 59 2.79 -29.48 -13.70
CA VAL A 59 1.48 -28.85 -13.50
C VAL A 59 1.20 -28.63 -12.01
N ILE A 60 1.43 -29.66 -11.18
CA ILE A 60 1.15 -29.58 -9.73
C ILE A 60 2.12 -28.62 -9.02
N ALA A 61 3.37 -28.63 -9.42
CA ALA A 61 4.39 -27.78 -8.79
C ALA A 61 4.32 -26.29 -9.22
N CYS A 62 3.53 -25.94 -10.22
CA CYS A 62 3.47 -24.56 -10.69
C CYS A 62 2.86 -23.62 -9.63
N PRO A 63 3.59 -22.60 -9.10
CA PRO A 63 3.04 -21.61 -8.19
C PRO A 63 2.27 -20.48 -8.92
N CYS A 64 1.66 -20.80 -10.08
CA CYS A 64 1.03 -19.84 -10.98
C CYS A 64 -0.07 -19.02 -10.29
N ALA A 65 -0.84 -19.65 -9.40
CA ALA A 65 -1.89 -18.98 -8.63
C ALA A 65 -1.33 -17.88 -7.71
N MET A 66 -0.16 -18.10 -7.11
CA MET A 66 0.48 -17.13 -6.23
C MET A 66 0.97 -15.90 -7.02
N GLY A 67 1.47 -16.09 -8.25
CA GLY A 67 1.90 -14.99 -9.12
C GLY A 67 0.75 -14.11 -9.63
N LEU A 68 -0.49 -14.62 -9.67
CA LEU A 68 -1.66 -13.87 -10.12
C LEU A 68 -2.47 -13.26 -8.96
N ALA A 69 -2.47 -13.87 -7.79
CA ALA A 69 -3.28 -13.44 -6.64
C ALA A 69 -2.94 -12.02 -6.18
N THR A 70 -1.66 -11.71 -6.02
CA THR A 70 -1.21 -10.40 -5.53
C THR A 70 -1.53 -9.25 -6.49
N PRO A 71 -1.19 -9.32 -7.81
CA PRO A 71 -1.59 -8.27 -8.74
C PRO A 71 -3.10 -8.07 -8.81
N THR A 72 -3.87 -9.14 -8.76
CA THR A 72 -5.33 -9.05 -8.80
C THR A 72 -5.88 -8.37 -7.56
N ALA A 73 -5.39 -8.72 -6.36
CA ALA A 73 -5.81 -8.08 -5.12
C ALA A 73 -5.46 -6.59 -5.09
N LEU A 74 -4.26 -6.22 -5.56
CA LEU A 74 -3.84 -4.83 -5.70
C LEU A 74 -4.70 -4.04 -6.68
N MET A 75 -5.02 -4.62 -7.85
CA MET A 75 -5.90 -3.97 -8.82
C MET A 75 -7.28 -3.69 -8.24
N VAL A 76 -7.87 -4.65 -7.53
CA VAL A 76 -9.16 -4.47 -6.86
C VAL A 76 -9.07 -3.41 -5.77
N GLY A 77 -7.99 -3.43 -4.97
CA GLY A 77 -7.75 -2.45 -3.91
C GLY A 77 -7.61 -1.03 -4.45
N ILE A 78 -6.77 -0.83 -5.48
CA ILE A 78 -6.58 0.46 -6.17
C ILE A 78 -7.89 0.93 -6.81
N GLY A 79 -8.64 0.03 -7.43
CA GLY A 79 -9.94 0.35 -8.02
C GLY A 79 -10.96 0.84 -6.99
N LYS A 80 -11.05 0.17 -5.83
CA LYS A 80 -11.92 0.61 -4.72
C LYS A 80 -11.47 1.94 -4.11
N ALA A 81 -10.15 2.17 -3.99
CA ALA A 81 -9.61 3.45 -3.54
C ALA A 81 -9.99 4.59 -4.50
N ALA A 82 -9.85 4.37 -5.81
CA ALA A 82 -10.21 5.34 -6.85
C ALA A 82 -11.71 5.69 -6.83
N GLN A 83 -12.60 4.72 -6.57
CA GLN A 83 -14.03 4.97 -6.39
C GLN A 83 -14.33 5.88 -5.19
N LYS A 84 -13.45 5.90 -4.19
CA LYS A 84 -13.50 6.80 -3.03
C LYS A 84 -12.66 8.06 -3.19
N GLN A 85 -12.25 8.39 -4.43
CA GLN A 85 -11.41 9.55 -4.77
C GLN A 85 -10.00 9.51 -4.16
N ILE A 86 -9.53 8.33 -3.74
CA ILE A 86 -8.17 8.12 -3.24
C ILE A 86 -7.31 7.60 -4.41
N LEU A 87 -6.39 8.43 -4.89
CA LEU A 87 -5.49 8.08 -5.98
C LEU A 87 -4.19 7.50 -5.45
N ILE A 88 -3.99 6.21 -5.66
CA ILE A 88 -2.76 5.51 -5.30
C ILE A 88 -1.82 5.55 -6.51
N LYS A 89 -0.64 6.16 -6.35
CA LYS A 89 0.37 6.29 -7.41
C LYS A 89 1.30 5.08 -7.50
N ASP A 90 1.52 4.39 -6.40
CA ASP A 90 2.45 3.26 -6.31
C ASP A 90 1.84 2.12 -5.50
N ALA A 91 1.88 0.91 -6.04
CA ALA A 91 1.41 -0.29 -5.37
C ALA A 91 2.19 -0.60 -4.08
N SER A 92 3.47 -0.21 -4.00
CA SER A 92 4.29 -0.38 -2.79
C SER A 92 3.80 0.47 -1.63
N ALA A 93 3.19 1.64 -1.90
CA ALA A 93 2.58 2.46 -0.86
C ALA A 93 1.41 1.73 -0.19
N LEU A 94 0.55 1.09 -1.01
CA LEU A 94 -0.57 0.30 -0.49
C LEU A 94 -0.09 -0.92 0.32
N GLU A 95 0.97 -1.61 -0.15
CA GLU A 95 1.55 -2.75 0.54
C GLU A 95 2.17 -2.36 1.89
N ASN A 96 2.80 -1.18 1.99
CA ASN A 96 3.44 -0.72 3.22
C ASN A 96 2.50 -0.02 4.20
N LEU A 97 1.26 0.29 3.78
CA LEU A 97 0.30 1.02 4.60
C LEU A 97 0.04 0.35 5.96
N HIS A 98 0.03 -0.99 6.00
CA HIS A 98 -0.18 -1.75 7.24
C HIS A 98 0.98 -1.66 8.26
N LYS A 99 2.15 -1.13 7.85
CA LYS A 99 3.34 -0.98 8.71
C LYS A 99 3.47 0.40 9.31
N ILE A 100 2.58 1.32 8.96
CA ILE A 100 2.64 2.70 9.43
C ILE A 100 2.37 2.72 10.94
N GLN A 101 3.30 3.33 11.67
CA GLN A 101 3.22 3.55 13.12
C GLN A 101 3.02 5.02 13.46
N ALA A 102 3.44 5.92 12.57
CA ALA A 102 3.31 7.35 12.74
C ALA A 102 2.80 8.01 11.46
N LEU A 103 1.93 9.00 11.62
CA LEU A 103 1.37 9.81 10.53
C LEU A 103 1.65 11.28 10.81
N VAL A 104 2.23 11.95 9.84
CA VAL A 104 2.40 13.40 9.87
C VAL A 104 1.33 14.04 8.99
N VAL A 105 0.57 14.95 9.57
CA VAL A 105 -0.47 15.70 8.86
C VAL A 105 -0.14 17.18 8.83
N ASP A 106 -0.31 17.80 7.67
CA ASP A 106 -0.25 19.26 7.57
C ASP A 106 -1.55 19.87 8.12
N LYS A 107 -1.43 21.06 8.72
CA LYS A 107 -2.58 21.77 9.25
C LYS A 107 -3.46 22.35 8.15
N THR A 108 -2.88 23.25 7.34
CA THR A 108 -3.63 24.12 6.43
C THR A 108 -4.14 23.38 5.20
N GLY A 109 -5.44 23.41 4.96
CA GLY A 109 -6.06 22.71 3.82
C GLY A 109 -6.20 21.18 4.02
N THR A 110 -5.48 20.57 4.99
CA THR A 110 -5.60 19.15 5.34
C THR A 110 -6.53 18.94 6.53
N LEU A 111 -6.20 19.49 7.69
CA LEU A 111 -7.04 19.46 8.90
C LEU A 111 -8.05 20.60 8.93
N THR A 112 -7.64 21.79 8.46
CA THR A 112 -8.44 22.99 8.49
C THR A 112 -8.90 23.43 7.10
N ILE A 113 -9.97 24.20 7.06
CA ILE A 113 -10.47 24.92 5.90
C ILE A 113 -10.26 26.41 6.18
N PRO A 114 -9.47 27.12 5.36
CA PRO A 114 -9.30 28.55 5.50
C PRO A 114 -10.62 29.28 5.18
N ASN A 115 -10.90 30.36 5.92
CA ASN A 115 -12.07 31.19 5.65
C ASN A 115 -11.84 31.99 4.37
N PRO A 116 -12.66 31.80 3.30
CA PRO A 116 -12.44 32.43 2.01
C PRO A 116 -12.64 33.97 2.05
N ASN A 117 -13.25 34.50 3.10
CA ASN A 117 -13.52 35.94 3.24
C ASN A 117 -12.36 36.71 3.89
N ILE A 118 -11.28 36.03 4.27
CA ILE A 118 -10.14 36.63 4.95
C ILE A 118 -8.94 36.72 4.00
N ASP A 119 -8.39 37.92 3.88
CA ASP A 119 -7.16 38.18 3.15
C ASP A 119 -5.96 37.86 4.04
N PHE A 120 -5.39 36.66 3.88
CA PHE A 120 -4.22 36.21 4.63
C PHE A 120 -2.91 36.93 4.27
N THR A 121 -2.92 37.78 3.25
CA THR A 121 -1.73 38.56 2.85
C THR A 121 -1.52 39.76 3.73
N ARG A 122 -2.49 40.15 4.54
CA ARG A 122 -2.42 41.26 5.47
C ARG A 122 -2.30 40.80 6.92
N PRO A 123 -1.48 41.46 7.77
CA PRO A 123 -1.50 41.22 9.21
C PRO A 123 -2.89 41.59 9.74
N THR A 124 -3.59 40.61 10.28
CA THR A 124 -4.94 40.80 10.81
C THR A 124 -4.98 40.35 12.26
N ASP A 125 -5.55 41.21 13.12
CA ASP A 125 -5.87 40.89 14.53
C ASP A 125 -7.11 40.01 14.67
N ILE A 126 -7.47 39.28 13.60
CA ILE A 126 -8.63 38.37 13.57
C ILE A 126 -8.32 37.16 14.45
N PRO A 127 -9.21 36.74 15.35
CA PRO A 127 -9.09 35.52 16.13
C PRO A 127 -8.83 34.28 15.27
N LEU A 128 -8.07 33.32 15.78
CA LEU A 128 -7.71 32.08 15.05
C LEU A 128 -8.94 31.29 14.60
N GLU A 129 -9.99 31.29 15.42
CA GLU A 129 -11.27 30.61 15.18
C GLU A 129 -12.04 31.18 13.97
N GLU A 130 -11.86 32.47 13.67
CA GLU A 130 -12.47 33.10 12.52
C GLU A 130 -11.67 32.92 11.23
N ARG A 131 -10.36 32.69 11.34
CA ARG A 131 -9.46 32.53 10.18
C ARG A 131 -9.64 31.19 9.49
N GLU A 132 -9.83 30.16 10.26
CA GLU A 132 -9.90 28.78 9.79
C GLU A 132 -10.91 28.00 10.62
N THR A 133 -11.44 26.93 10.05
CA THR A 133 -12.30 25.97 10.78
C THR A 133 -11.77 24.56 10.56
N LEU A 134 -11.91 23.70 11.56
CA LEU A 134 -11.60 22.29 11.41
C LEU A 134 -12.54 21.64 10.38
N LYS A 135 -12.02 20.76 9.54
CA LYS A 135 -12.88 19.95 8.66
C LYS A 135 -13.87 19.11 9.50
N PRO A 136 -15.12 18.93 9.06
CA PRO A 136 -16.16 18.29 9.86
C PRO A 136 -15.79 16.93 10.44
N ASN A 137 -14.99 16.14 9.71
CA ASN A 137 -14.62 14.78 10.11
C ASN A 137 -13.18 14.67 10.64
N ALA A 138 -12.43 15.80 10.79
CA ALA A 138 -11.01 15.76 11.14
C ALA A 138 -10.78 15.15 12.53
N LYS A 139 -11.54 15.59 13.53
CA LYS A 139 -11.41 15.12 14.91
C LYS A 139 -11.72 13.62 15.05
N GLU A 140 -12.78 13.17 14.38
CA GLU A 140 -13.16 11.77 14.37
C GLU A 140 -12.09 10.90 13.65
N ALA A 141 -11.60 11.35 12.50
CA ALA A 141 -10.55 10.64 11.76
C ALA A 141 -9.26 10.52 12.59
N ILE A 142 -8.84 11.57 13.29
CA ILE A 142 -7.68 11.53 14.18
C ILE A 142 -7.90 10.54 15.32
N ALA A 143 -9.08 10.56 15.96
CA ALA A 143 -9.40 9.61 17.03
C ALA A 143 -9.38 8.16 16.55
N GLN A 144 -9.90 7.88 15.35
CA GLN A 144 -9.83 6.56 14.73
C GLN A 144 -8.41 6.09 14.45
N LEU A 145 -7.54 6.97 13.93
CA LEU A 145 -6.13 6.67 13.70
C LEU A 145 -5.39 6.35 15.00
N GLN A 146 -5.61 7.15 16.04
CA GLN A 146 -5.02 6.95 17.35
C GLN A 146 -5.52 5.64 18.00
N SER A 147 -6.81 5.31 17.86
CA SER A 147 -7.36 4.05 18.35
C SER A 147 -6.80 2.82 17.62
N ALA A 148 -6.38 3.00 16.36
CA ALA A 148 -5.67 1.99 15.57
C ALA A 148 -4.17 1.86 15.94
N GLY A 149 -3.70 2.63 16.94
CA GLY A 149 -2.30 2.59 17.41
C GLY A 149 -1.33 3.44 16.56
N ILE A 150 -1.85 4.34 15.72
CA ILE A 150 -1.02 5.22 14.89
C ILE A 150 -0.79 6.52 15.66
N GLU A 151 0.48 6.88 15.86
CA GLU A 151 0.85 8.19 16.42
C GLU A 151 0.64 9.29 15.37
N VAL A 152 -0.13 10.32 15.72
CA VAL A 152 -0.41 11.44 14.82
C VAL A 152 0.39 12.66 15.24
N TYR A 153 1.13 13.24 14.28
CA TYR A 153 1.91 14.46 14.41
C TYR A 153 1.33 15.52 13.49
N MET A 154 1.10 16.72 13.99
CA MET A 154 0.70 17.86 13.16
C MET A 154 1.92 18.73 12.86
N MET A 155 2.10 19.11 11.60
CA MET A 155 3.08 20.13 11.19
C MET A 155 2.37 21.35 10.64
N SER A 156 2.93 22.54 10.94
CA SER A 156 2.39 23.81 10.47
C SER A 156 3.49 24.85 10.30
N GLY A 157 3.42 25.66 9.26
CA GLY A 157 4.23 26.86 9.07
C GLY A 157 3.84 28.02 10.00
N ASP A 158 2.75 27.90 10.75
CA ASP A 158 2.21 28.94 11.61
C ASP A 158 3.03 29.19 12.89
N LYS A 159 2.64 30.27 13.59
CA LYS A 159 3.17 30.56 14.92
C LYS A 159 2.76 29.47 15.92
N GLU A 160 3.57 29.31 16.96
CA GLU A 160 3.41 28.31 18.01
C GLU A 160 2.00 28.29 18.64
N GLU A 161 1.44 29.47 18.89
CA GLU A 161 0.12 29.63 19.50
C GLU A 161 -1.00 29.02 18.61
N ALA A 162 -0.95 29.31 17.31
CA ALA A 162 -1.90 28.77 16.35
C ALA A 162 -1.76 27.25 16.17
N ALA A 163 -0.54 26.76 16.07
CA ALA A 163 -0.27 25.34 15.97
C ALA A 163 -0.77 24.59 17.21
N ARG A 164 -0.51 25.11 18.41
CA ARG A 164 -0.98 24.54 19.67
C ARG A 164 -2.51 24.51 19.75
N TYR A 165 -3.17 25.59 19.37
CA TYR A 165 -4.63 25.70 19.39
C TYR A 165 -5.26 24.62 18.49
N TRP A 166 -4.86 24.55 17.23
CA TRP A 166 -5.43 23.61 16.27
C TRP A 166 -5.07 22.15 16.56
N ALA A 167 -3.89 21.87 17.11
CA ALA A 167 -3.53 20.53 17.57
C ALA A 167 -4.46 20.05 18.70
N ALA A 168 -4.68 20.93 19.70
CA ALA A 168 -5.59 20.63 20.81
C ALA A 168 -7.02 20.42 20.32
N GLU A 169 -7.52 21.27 19.43
CA GLU A 169 -8.87 21.16 18.88
C GLU A 169 -9.07 19.89 18.05
N ALA A 170 -8.04 19.48 17.29
CA ALA A 170 -8.05 18.23 16.54
C ALA A 170 -7.81 16.96 17.41
N GLY A 171 -7.43 17.12 18.68
CA GLY A 171 -7.09 16.01 19.58
C GLY A 171 -5.71 15.41 19.32
N ILE A 172 -4.78 16.19 18.74
CA ILE A 172 -3.41 15.77 18.44
C ILE A 172 -2.49 16.25 19.57
N ARG A 173 -1.71 15.32 20.16
CA ARG A 173 -0.77 15.66 21.24
C ARG A 173 0.57 16.17 20.72
N ASN A 174 1.01 15.67 19.59
CA ASN A 174 2.33 15.95 19.02
C ASN A 174 2.18 16.94 17.86
N TYR A 175 2.79 18.12 17.98
CA TYR A 175 2.78 19.11 16.90
C TYR A 175 4.12 19.82 16.76
N ARG A 176 4.38 20.34 15.57
CA ARG A 176 5.51 21.25 15.29
C ARG A 176 5.01 22.48 14.54
N SER A 177 5.50 23.65 14.98
CA SER A 177 5.26 24.95 14.39
C SER A 177 6.47 25.43 13.61
N LYS A 178 6.30 26.42 12.73
CA LYS A 178 7.37 27.09 11.97
C LYS A 178 8.22 26.12 11.13
N VAL A 179 7.60 25.10 10.53
CA VAL A 179 8.28 24.12 9.68
C VAL A 179 8.22 24.56 8.22
#